data_52934066144f17ef6ce654d3256195d0
#
_entry.id   52934066144f17ef6ce654d3256195d0
#
_cell.length_a   1.000
_cell.length_b   1.000
_cell.length_c   1.000
_cell.angle_alpha   90.00
_cell.angle_beta   90.00
_cell.angle_gamma   90.00
#
_symmetry.space_group_name_H-M   'P 1'
#
loop_
_entity.id
_entity.type
_entity.pdbx_description
1 polymer ?
#
loop_
_entity_poly.entity_id
_entity_poly.type
_entity_poly.pdbx_seq_one_letter_code
_entity_poly.pdbx_strand_id
1 'polypeptide(L)'
;PSASLPKHYPIAFNLIPQIDVFLDNLYTKEEMKMINETRKIMHDDEMRITATTVRVPVYRSHSESVNIEFEHDLELKDMAAAINAFPGIQMMDDPSNQIYPMPLYTSEKYDCFVGRLRRDESNPNTFNLWVVGDQIRKGAALNTLQIAEVMIKNGWLEK
;
A
#
# COMPACT_ATOMS: atom_id res chain seq x y z
N PRO A 1 -26.22 -1.62 33.54
CA PRO A 1 -25.74 -0.86 32.41
C PRO A 1 -25.38 -1.85 31.33
N SER A 2 -26.26 -1.96 30.31
CA SER A 2 -25.90 -2.71 29.11
C SER A 2 -24.70 -2.03 28.51
N ALA A 3 -23.54 -2.67 28.53
CA ALA A 3 -22.43 -2.25 27.71
C ALA A 3 -22.98 -2.19 26.28
N SER A 4 -23.13 -0.97 25.74
CA SER A 4 -23.55 -0.79 24.37
C SER A 4 -22.52 -1.51 23.51
N LEU A 5 -22.94 -2.54 22.79
CA LEU A 5 -22.11 -3.18 21.79
C LEU A 5 -21.58 -2.07 20.85
N PRO A 6 -20.31 -2.13 20.46
CA PRO A 6 -19.77 -1.13 19.53
C PRO A 6 -20.69 -1.05 18.31
N LYS A 7 -21.02 0.18 17.90
CA LYS A 7 -21.84 0.41 16.71
C LYS A 7 -21.18 -0.25 15.51
N HIS A 8 -21.82 -1.25 14.96
CA HIS A 8 -21.42 -1.85 13.71
C HIS A 8 -22.15 -1.15 12.56
N TYR A 9 -21.41 -0.48 11.72
CA TYR A 9 -21.97 0.10 10.50
C TYR A 9 -21.95 -0.95 9.37
N PRO A 10 -22.99 -0.97 8.51
CA PRO A 10 -22.98 -1.84 7.34
C PRO A 10 -21.84 -1.42 6.40
N ILE A 11 -21.11 -2.40 5.87
CA ILE A 11 -20.06 -2.16 4.89
C ILE A 11 -20.60 -2.12 3.44
N ALA A 12 -21.71 -2.83 3.18
CA ALA A 12 -22.32 -2.84 1.86
C ALA A 12 -22.75 -1.43 1.46
N PHE A 13 -22.27 -0.98 0.30
CA PHE A 13 -22.51 0.37 -0.23
C PHE A 13 -22.06 1.52 0.69
N ASN A 14 -21.05 1.27 1.51
CA ASN A 14 -20.55 2.22 2.50
C ASN A 14 -19.03 2.24 2.55
N LEU A 15 -18.46 3.31 3.11
CA LEU A 15 -17.06 3.45 3.47
C LEU A 15 -16.96 3.70 4.96
N ILE A 16 -16.06 2.99 5.65
CA ILE A 16 -15.87 3.17 7.08
C ILE A 16 -14.42 3.65 7.32
N PRO A 17 -14.21 4.94 7.66
CA PRO A 17 -12.88 5.52 7.84
C PRO A 17 -12.30 5.17 9.22
N GLN A 18 -12.23 3.90 9.51
CA GLN A 18 -11.66 3.35 10.73
C GLN A 18 -11.21 1.92 10.51
N ILE A 19 -9.93 1.67 10.79
CA ILE A 19 -9.37 0.33 10.94
C ILE A 19 -8.64 0.29 12.28
N ASP A 20 -9.02 -0.64 13.16
CA ASP A 20 -8.56 -0.75 14.54
C ASP A 20 -9.07 0.41 15.44
N VAL A 21 -8.54 0.53 16.65
CA VAL A 21 -8.93 1.51 17.66
C VAL A 21 -8.24 2.84 17.45
N PHE A 22 -8.91 3.92 17.87
CA PHE A 22 -8.28 5.25 17.89
C PHE A 22 -7.32 5.38 19.07
N LEU A 23 -6.25 6.11 18.84
CA LEU A 23 -5.26 6.52 19.82
C LEU A 23 -5.51 7.98 20.26
N ASP A 24 -4.79 8.45 21.26
CA ASP A 24 -4.95 9.80 21.82
C ASP A 24 -4.64 10.92 20.81
N ASN A 25 -3.82 10.63 19.80
CA ASN A 25 -3.49 11.56 18.71
C ASN A 25 -4.50 11.53 17.55
N LEU A 26 -5.64 10.87 17.72
CA LEU A 26 -6.73 10.70 16.75
C LEU A 26 -6.41 9.84 15.53
N TYR A 27 -5.21 9.29 15.42
CA TYR A 27 -4.92 8.25 14.47
C TYR A 27 -5.45 6.90 14.97
N THR A 28 -5.78 6.01 14.04
CA THR A 28 -6.00 4.62 14.41
C THR A 28 -4.68 3.90 14.64
N LYS A 29 -4.71 2.81 15.37
CA LYS A 29 -3.53 1.97 15.59
C LYS A 29 -2.97 1.45 14.26
N GLU A 30 -3.82 1.13 13.28
CA GLU A 30 -3.40 0.69 11.95
C GLU A 30 -2.69 1.80 11.18
N GLU A 31 -3.16 3.03 11.25
CA GLU A 31 -2.50 4.19 10.63
C GLU A 31 -1.11 4.44 11.22
N MET A 32 -0.98 4.38 12.53
CA MET A 32 0.33 4.50 13.20
C MET A 32 1.26 3.33 12.88
N LYS A 33 0.72 2.14 12.70
CA LYS A 33 1.47 0.98 12.24
C LYS A 33 2.05 1.20 10.85
N MET A 34 1.26 1.68 9.89
CA MET A 34 1.74 2.03 8.55
C MET A 34 2.89 3.04 8.61
N ILE A 35 2.78 4.09 9.42
CA ILE A 35 3.81 5.11 9.58
C ILE A 35 5.10 4.49 10.17
N ASN A 36 4.98 3.78 11.27
CA ASN A 36 6.13 3.25 12.00
C ASN A 36 6.83 2.10 11.26
N GLU A 37 6.07 1.21 10.63
CA GLU A 37 6.62 0.11 9.86
C GLU A 37 7.31 0.59 8.59
N THR A 38 6.75 1.59 7.91
CA THR A 38 7.40 2.18 6.73
C THR A 38 8.74 2.80 7.09
N ARG A 39 8.82 3.61 8.15
CA ARG A 39 10.09 4.16 8.65
C ARG A 39 11.10 3.07 8.97
N LYS A 40 10.67 2.03 9.66
CA LYS A 40 11.51 0.89 10.01
C LYS A 40 12.04 0.14 8.78
N ILE A 41 11.20 -0.11 7.78
CA ILE A 41 11.55 -0.83 6.55
C ILE A 41 12.50 0.01 5.69
N MET A 42 12.24 1.31 5.61
CA MET A 42 13.07 2.23 4.83
C MET A 42 14.35 2.66 5.57
N HIS A 43 14.49 2.30 6.86
CA HIS A 43 15.60 2.72 7.74
C HIS A 43 15.74 4.24 7.82
N ASP A 44 14.61 4.96 7.86
CA ASP A 44 14.55 6.42 7.91
C ASP A 44 13.46 6.86 8.92
N ASP A 45 13.91 7.20 10.12
CA ASP A 45 13.03 7.63 11.21
C ASP A 45 12.48 9.05 10.99
N GLU A 46 13.13 9.86 10.14
CA GLU A 46 12.75 11.24 9.83
C GLU A 46 11.76 11.33 8.65
N MET A 47 11.50 10.23 7.95
CA MET A 47 10.57 10.22 6.83
C MET A 47 9.19 10.74 7.26
N ARG A 48 8.69 11.74 6.55
CA ARG A 48 7.38 12.35 6.80
C ARG A 48 6.29 11.49 6.15
N ILE A 49 5.48 10.86 6.99
CA ILE A 49 4.43 9.93 6.54
C ILE A 49 3.14 10.25 7.25
N THR A 50 2.04 10.18 6.53
CA THR A 50 0.69 10.17 7.08
C THR A 50 -0.17 9.17 6.33
N ALA A 51 -1.19 8.65 6.98
CA ALA A 51 -2.12 7.71 6.38
C ALA A 51 -3.52 7.93 6.95
N THR A 52 -4.52 7.64 6.13
CA THR A 52 -5.90 7.46 6.56
C THR A 52 -6.39 6.12 6.05
N THR A 53 -6.81 5.24 6.95
CA THR A 53 -7.26 3.90 6.60
C THR A 53 -8.77 3.80 6.55
N VAL A 54 -9.27 3.20 5.47
CA VAL A 54 -10.71 3.12 5.19
C VAL A 54 -11.08 1.69 4.79
N ARG A 55 -12.12 1.14 5.41
CA ARG A 55 -12.73 -0.10 4.93
C ARG A 55 -13.63 0.19 3.75
N VAL A 56 -13.41 -0.56 2.68
CA VAL A 56 -14.17 -0.46 1.43
C VAL A 56 -14.91 -1.77 1.15
N PRO A 57 -16.04 -1.74 0.43
CA PRO A 57 -16.87 -2.93 0.17
C PRO A 57 -16.30 -3.78 -0.98
N VAL A 58 -15.05 -4.21 -0.86
CA VAL A 58 -14.39 -5.15 -1.77
C VAL A 58 -14.09 -6.44 -1.04
N TYR A 59 -14.17 -7.57 -1.73
CA TYR A 59 -13.94 -8.87 -1.11
C TYR A 59 -12.47 -9.10 -0.77
N ARG A 60 -11.56 -8.59 -1.61
CA ARG A 60 -10.14 -8.91 -1.54
C ARG A 60 -9.31 -7.84 -2.24
N SER A 61 -8.04 -7.78 -1.94
CA SER A 61 -7.03 -6.80 -2.37
C SER A 61 -7.15 -5.45 -1.66
N HIS A 62 -6.02 -4.99 -1.14
CA HIS A 62 -5.86 -3.62 -0.67
C HIS A 62 -5.65 -2.70 -1.86
N SER A 63 -6.09 -1.47 -1.71
CA SER A 63 -5.89 -0.41 -2.70
C SER A 63 -5.44 0.84 -1.98
N GLU A 64 -4.41 1.49 -2.51
CA GLU A 64 -3.76 2.63 -1.89
C GLU A 64 -3.62 3.76 -2.89
N SER A 65 -4.09 4.94 -2.52
CA SER A 65 -3.78 6.19 -3.22
C SER A 65 -2.56 6.80 -2.55
N VAL A 66 -1.44 6.79 -3.24
CA VAL A 66 -0.16 7.20 -2.69
C VAL A 66 0.30 8.50 -3.34
N ASN A 67 0.75 9.44 -2.51
CA ASN A 67 1.43 10.65 -2.93
C ASN A 67 2.84 10.60 -2.34
N ILE A 68 3.86 10.74 -3.18
CA ILE A 68 5.27 10.64 -2.78
C ILE A 68 6.01 11.90 -3.22
N GLU A 69 6.62 12.58 -2.26
CA GLU A 69 7.56 13.68 -2.48
C GLU A 69 8.99 13.15 -2.39
N PHE A 70 9.81 13.47 -3.40
CA PHE A 70 11.22 13.13 -3.45
C PHE A 70 12.09 14.35 -3.13
N GLU A 71 13.28 14.10 -2.61
CA GLU A 71 14.27 15.15 -2.35
C GLU A 71 14.73 15.84 -3.65
N HIS A 72 14.81 15.08 -4.73
CA HIS A 72 15.22 15.56 -6.05
C HIS A 72 14.16 15.30 -7.10
N ASP A 73 14.12 16.13 -8.13
CA ASP A 73 13.22 15.92 -9.26
C ASP A 73 13.61 14.67 -10.07
N LEU A 74 12.59 13.94 -10.49
CA LEU A 74 12.71 12.74 -11.29
C LEU A 74 11.87 12.88 -12.57
N GLU A 75 12.35 12.31 -13.64
CA GLU A 75 11.52 12.16 -14.83
C GLU A 75 10.47 11.06 -14.63
N LEU A 76 9.25 11.33 -15.06
CA LEU A 76 8.14 10.38 -14.95
C LEU A 76 8.47 9.00 -15.56
N LYS A 77 9.17 9.03 -16.71
CA LYS A 77 9.62 7.82 -17.41
C LYS A 77 10.61 6.99 -16.60
N ASP A 78 11.50 7.65 -15.85
CA ASP A 78 12.53 6.97 -15.05
C ASP A 78 11.89 6.32 -13.80
N MET A 79 10.92 7.00 -13.19
CA MET A 79 10.12 6.42 -12.10
C MET A 79 9.31 5.22 -12.59
N ALA A 80 8.65 5.33 -13.75
CA ALA A 80 7.91 4.21 -14.34
C ALA A 80 8.83 3.02 -14.66
N ALA A 81 10.01 3.28 -15.20
CA ALA A 81 11.01 2.26 -15.49
C ALA A 81 11.51 1.56 -14.21
N ALA A 82 11.79 2.34 -13.16
CA ALA A 82 12.23 1.80 -11.88
C ALA A 82 11.16 0.91 -11.23
N ILE A 83 9.90 1.35 -11.24
CA ILE A 83 8.78 0.57 -10.71
C ILE A 83 8.64 -0.75 -11.49
N ASN A 84 8.66 -0.67 -12.82
CA ASN A 84 8.47 -1.84 -13.68
C ASN A 84 9.66 -2.83 -13.63
N ALA A 85 10.84 -2.38 -13.27
CA ALA A 85 12.02 -3.22 -13.11
C ALA A 85 12.06 -3.93 -11.76
N PHE A 86 11.25 -3.52 -10.78
CA PHE A 86 11.30 -4.08 -9.44
C PHE A 86 10.57 -5.44 -9.37
N PRO A 87 11.22 -6.49 -8.84
CA PRO A 87 10.62 -7.83 -8.75
C PRO A 87 9.34 -7.85 -7.90
N GLY A 88 8.28 -8.46 -8.42
CA GLY A 88 6.99 -8.56 -7.72
C GLY A 88 6.11 -7.32 -7.84
N ILE A 89 6.45 -6.42 -8.77
CA ILE A 89 5.61 -5.30 -9.17
C ILE A 89 5.32 -5.37 -10.67
N GLN A 90 4.10 -5.04 -11.05
CA GLN A 90 3.70 -4.90 -12.45
C GLN A 90 3.08 -3.52 -12.68
N MET A 91 3.54 -2.81 -13.71
CA MET A 91 2.87 -1.60 -14.18
C MET A 91 1.62 -1.98 -14.96
N MET A 92 0.50 -1.36 -14.60
CA MET A 92 -0.79 -1.47 -15.28
C MET A 92 -1.33 -0.04 -15.43
N ASP A 93 -0.83 0.69 -16.44
CA ASP A 93 -1.06 2.14 -16.54
C ASP A 93 -1.26 2.58 -18.00
N ASP A 94 -2.43 2.32 -18.54
CA ASP A 94 -2.90 2.87 -19.80
C ASP A 94 -4.31 3.48 -19.61
N PRO A 95 -4.39 4.70 -19.06
CA PRO A 95 -5.67 5.35 -18.79
C PRO A 95 -6.52 5.60 -20.05
N SER A 96 -5.90 5.73 -21.21
CA SER A 96 -6.61 5.95 -22.48
C SER A 96 -7.46 4.75 -22.89
N ASN A 97 -7.00 3.56 -22.52
CA ASN A 97 -7.72 2.31 -22.70
C ASN A 97 -8.39 1.80 -21.41
N GLN A 98 -8.49 2.65 -20.39
CA GLN A 98 -9.07 2.30 -19.10
C GLN A 98 -8.36 1.11 -18.39
N ILE A 99 -7.06 0.97 -18.62
CA ILE A 99 -6.24 -0.07 -18.00
C ILE A 99 -5.51 0.52 -16.79
N TYR A 100 -5.91 0.10 -15.61
CA TYR A 100 -5.32 0.45 -14.32
C TYR A 100 -5.64 -0.62 -13.28
N PRO A 101 -4.89 -0.72 -12.17
CA PRO A 101 -5.10 -1.77 -11.19
C PRO A 101 -6.44 -1.63 -10.47
N MET A 102 -7.15 -2.74 -10.37
CA MET A 102 -8.40 -2.82 -9.61
C MET A 102 -8.46 -4.13 -8.83
N PRO A 103 -9.03 -4.14 -7.60
CA PRO A 103 -9.18 -5.36 -6.80
C PRO A 103 -9.78 -6.55 -7.56
N LEU A 104 -10.74 -6.26 -8.45
CA LEU A 104 -11.42 -7.30 -9.25
C LEU A 104 -10.45 -8.13 -10.12
N TYR A 105 -9.39 -7.52 -10.64
CA TYR A 105 -8.45 -8.16 -11.56
C TYR A 105 -7.11 -8.53 -10.93
N THR A 106 -6.78 -7.93 -9.78
CA THR A 106 -5.50 -8.15 -9.09
C THR A 106 -5.60 -9.16 -7.95
N SER A 107 -6.81 -9.49 -7.51
CA SER A 107 -7.04 -10.55 -6.52
C SER A 107 -6.48 -11.88 -7.02
N GLU A 108 -5.91 -12.65 -6.09
CA GLU A 108 -5.26 -13.94 -6.34
C GLU A 108 -3.97 -13.88 -7.18
N LYS A 109 -3.46 -12.69 -7.44
CA LYS A 109 -2.15 -12.51 -8.06
C LYS A 109 -1.03 -12.46 -7.02
N TYR A 110 0.19 -12.73 -7.46
CA TYR A 110 1.37 -12.73 -6.59
C TYR A 110 2.05 -11.36 -6.51
N ASP A 111 1.89 -10.55 -7.56
CA ASP A 111 2.53 -9.24 -7.65
C ASP A 111 1.63 -8.14 -7.09
N CYS A 112 2.24 -7.02 -6.70
CA CYS A 112 1.57 -5.75 -6.55
C CYS A 112 1.45 -5.08 -7.92
N PHE A 113 0.37 -4.34 -8.12
CA PHE A 113 0.10 -3.64 -9.38
C PHE A 113 0.10 -2.14 -9.13
N VAL A 114 0.80 -1.41 -9.99
CA VAL A 114 0.92 0.04 -9.92
C VAL A 114 0.39 0.66 -11.19
N GLY A 115 -0.39 1.72 -11.06
CA GLY A 115 -0.88 2.50 -12.17
C GLY A 115 -1.28 3.90 -11.74
N ARG A 116 -1.87 4.68 -12.66
CA ARG A 116 -2.24 6.07 -12.43
C ARG A 116 -1.05 6.93 -12.00
N LEU A 117 0.15 6.55 -12.46
CA LEU A 117 1.37 7.29 -12.18
C LEU A 117 1.34 8.64 -12.92
N ARG A 118 1.48 9.71 -12.18
CA ARG A 118 1.47 11.08 -12.69
C ARG A 118 2.17 12.04 -11.74
N ARG A 119 2.65 13.17 -12.27
CA ARG A 119 3.14 14.25 -11.41
C ARG A 119 2.01 14.86 -10.59
N ASP A 120 2.36 15.34 -9.42
CA ASP A 120 1.48 16.20 -8.63
C ASP A 120 1.69 17.65 -9.12
N GLU A 121 0.63 18.28 -9.59
CA GLU A 121 0.70 19.65 -10.09
C GLU A 121 0.77 20.70 -8.98
N SER A 122 0.50 20.32 -7.75
CA SER A 122 0.47 21.22 -6.59
C SER A 122 1.79 21.29 -5.83
N ASN A 123 2.68 20.31 -6.02
CA ASN A 123 3.93 20.23 -5.29
C ASN A 123 5.07 19.70 -6.20
N PRO A 124 6.22 20.41 -6.29
CA PRO A 124 7.35 19.94 -7.08
C PRO A 124 7.90 18.62 -6.54
N ASN A 125 8.61 17.90 -7.40
CA ASN A 125 9.25 16.60 -7.08
C ASN A 125 8.30 15.54 -6.53
N THR A 126 7.00 15.68 -6.79
CA THR A 126 5.96 14.87 -6.17
C THR A 126 5.17 14.10 -7.23
N PHE A 127 4.83 12.88 -6.90
CA PHE A 127 4.10 11.97 -7.77
C PHE A 127 2.92 11.34 -7.05
N ASN A 128 1.86 11.13 -7.81
CA ASN A 128 0.71 10.35 -7.39
C ASN A 128 0.71 9.02 -8.12
N LEU A 129 0.38 7.95 -7.40
CA LEU A 129 0.20 6.62 -7.97
C LEU A 129 -0.91 5.86 -7.24
N TRP A 130 -1.38 4.82 -7.90
CA TRP A 130 -2.39 3.91 -7.36
C TRP A 130 -1.81 2.51 -7.29
N VAL A 131 -1.85 1.90 -6.11
CA VAL A 131 -1.26 0.59 -5.85
C VAL A 131 -2.36 -0.37 -5.42
N VAL A 132 -2.36 -1.58 -5.98
CA VAL A 132 -3.29 -2.64 -5.59
C VAL A 132 -2.53 -3.95 -5.42
N GLY A 133 -2.78 -4.64 -4.31
CA GLY A 133 -2.13 -5.91 -4.01
C GLY A 133 -3.02 -6.84 -3.20
N ASP A 134 -2.88 -8.15 -3.44
CA ASP A 134 -3.60 -9.16 -2.68
C ASP A 134 -2.97 -9.33 -1.29
N GLN A 135 -3.68 -8.89 -0.25
CA GLN A 135 -3.21 -8.89 1.12
C GLN A 135 -3.00 -10.31 1.70
N ILE A 136 -3.68 -11.31 1.17
CA ILE A 136 -3.53 -12.70 1.64
C ILE A 136 -2.26 -13.31 1.05
N ARG A 137 -1.94 -12.97 -0.20
CA ARG A 137 -0.74 -13.45 -0.89
C ARG A 137 0.46 -12.57 -0.58
N LYS A 138 0.59 -11.45 -1.27
CA LYS A 138 1.77 -10.56 -1.14
C LYS A 138 1.87 -9.91 0.24
N GLY A 139 0.76 -9.58 0.87
CA GLY A 139 0.75 -9.00 2.21
C GLY A 139 0.95 -10.02 3.35
N ALA A 140 0.84 -11.33 3.10
CA ALA A 140 0.93 -12.33 4.15
C ALA A 140 1.68 -13.59 3.70
N ALA A 141 0.98 -14.62 3.21
CA ALA A 141 1.54 -15.96 3.01
C ALA A 141 2.71 -16.00 2.02
N LEU A 142 2.55 -15.39 0.85
CA LEU A 142 3.61 -15.35 -0.16
C LEU A 142 4.82 -14.57 0.32
N ASN A 143 4.61 -13.41 0.94
CA ASN A 143 5.70 -12.57 1.42
C ASN A 143 6.51 -13.27 2.49
N THR A 144 5.88 -14.03 3.38
CA THR A 144 6.57 -14.85 4.39
C THR A 144 7.49 -15.88 3.74
N LEU A 145 7.03 -16.56 2.69
CA LEU A 145 7.85 -17.52 1.94
C LEU A 145 9.01 -16.83 1.23
N GLN A 146 8.77 -15.68 0.60
CA GLN A 146 9.81 -14.91 -0.09
C GLN A 146 10.88 -14.39 0.88
N ILE A 147 10.50 -13.98 2.09
CA ILE A 147 11.46 -13.62 3.14
C ILE A 147 12.34 -14.83 3.49
N ALA A 148 11.75 -16.01 3.71
CA ALA A 148 12.51 -17.22 4.01
C ALA A 148 13.46 -17.59 2.85
N GLU A 149 13.03 -17.50 1.61
CA GLU A 149 13.87 -17.72 0.43
C GLU A 149 15.08 -16.76 0.38
N VAL A 150 14.86 -15.47 0.67
CA VAL A 150 15.92 -14.47 0.74
C VAL A 150 16.91 -14.80 1.87
N MET A 151 16.41 -15.22 3.03
CA MET A 151 17.26 -15.61 4.17
C MET A 151 18.11 -16.83 3.83
N ILE A 152 17.54 -17.83 3.19
CA ILE A 152 18.26 -19.03 2.73
C ILE A 152 19.34 -18.65 1.71
N LYS A 153 18.96 -17.86 0.69
CA LYS A 153 19.86 -17.44 -0.39
C LYS A 153 21.07 -16.66 0.12
N ASN A 154 20.89 -15.88 1.18
CA ASN A 154 21.97 -15.09 1.77
C ASN A 154 22.71 -15.81 2.92
N GLY A 155 22.38 -17.05 3.22
CA GLY A 155 23.03 -17.82 4.31
C GLY A 155 22.69 -17.31 5.71
N TRP A 156 21.63 -16.56 5.90
CA TRP A 156 21.25 -16.00 7.20
C TRP A 156 20.58 -17.01 8.14
N LEU A 157 20.23 -18.19 7.63
CA LEU A 157 19.69 -19.30 8.40
C LEU A 157 20.78 -20.34 8.67
N GLU A 158 21.91 -19.94 9.25
CA GLU A 158 22.90 -20.89 9.74
C GLU A 158 22.35 -21.63 10.97
N LYS A 159 22.67 -22.96 11.02
CA LYS A 159 22.25 -23.86 12.07
C LYS A 159 23.00 -23.61 13.36
#